data_85535cde42c14e8047b73dc3abae4cc2
#
_entry.id   85535cde42c14e8047b73dc3abae4cc2
#
_cell.length_a   1.000
_cell.length_b   1.000
_cell.length_c   1.000
_cell.angle_alpha   90.00
_cell.angle_beta   90.00
_cell.angle_gamma   90.00
#
_symmetry.space_group_name_H-M   'P 1'
#
loop_
_entity.id
_entity.type
_entity.pdbx_description
1 polymer ?
#
loop_
_entity_poly.entity_id
_entity_poly.type
_entity_poly.pdbx_seq_one_letter_code
_entity_poly.pdbx_strand_id
1 'polypeptide(L)'
;VIVNKPADLLSVPGRGEDKQDCVWRRVQQSFPTARIVHRLDYATSGLMVLALNADSHRLLSKEFQERRTQKSYQAVVYGTLIEETGEVTEPLRCDWDNRPLQIVDYEYGKNAHTRWKKLRDEPNGSRVQLTPITGRSHQLRVHMQFLGHPIIGDRFYAPDDAQALSHRLRLHAEQLGFNHPVSGDWQDFTAPVPF
;
A
#
# COMPACT_ATOMS: atom_id res chain seq x y z
N VAL A 1 -14.99 6.92 -7.87
CA VAL A 1 -13.95 7.96 -8.04
C VAL A 1 -12.58 7.38 -7.75
N ILE A 2 -11.56 7.80 -8.53
CA ILE A 2 -10.15 7.45 -8.31
C ILE A 2 -9.45 8.68 -7.77
N VAL A 3 -8.61 8.48 -6.77
CA VAL A 3 -7.79 9.54 -6.16
C VAL A 3 -6.33 9.11 -6.07
N ASN A 4 -5.43 10.05 -6.24
CA ASN A 4 -4.00 9.87 -5.95
C ASN A 4 -3.72 10.46 -4.56
N LYS A 5 -3.66 9.58 -3.55
CA LYS A 5 -3.41 9.96 -2.16
C LYS A 5 -1.97 10.48 -2.00
N PRO A 6 -1.74 11.66 -1.41
CA PRO A 6 -0.39 12.05 -1.01
C PRO A 6 0.15 11.14 0.11
N ALA A 7 1.46 11.14 0.31
CA ALA A 7 2.06 10.59 1.52
C ALA A 7 1.58 11.40 2.76
N ASP A 8 1.70 10.79 3.91
CA ASP A 8 1.40 11.41 5.21
C ASP A 8 -0.03 11.97 5.33
N LEU A 9 -0.98 11.27 4.70
CA LEU A 9 -2.42 11.50 4.85
C LEU A 9 -3.12 10.18 5.16
N LEU A 10 -4.03 10.18 6.12
CA LEU A 10 -4.86 9.02 6.42
C LEU A 10 -5.82 8.69 5.27
N SER A 11 -6.10 7.41 5.04
CA SER A 11 -7.14 6.98 4.09
C SER A 11 -8.55 7.18 4.67
N VAL A 12 -8.71 6.92 5.96
CA VAL A 12 -9.94 7.04 6.75
C VAL A 12 -9.65 7.74 8.07
N PRO A 13 -10.66 8.29 8.77
CA PRO A 13 -10.42 8.94 10.06
C PRO A 13 -9.73 8.02 11.07
N GLY A 14 -8.75 8.54 11.77
CA GLY A 14 -8.13 7.89 12.90
C GLY A 14 -8.92 8.07 14.19
N ARG A 15 -8.41 7.53 15.28
CA ARG A 15 -8.96 7.76 16.62
C ARG A 15 -8.46 9.12 17.15
N GLY A 16 -9.37 9.91 17.69
CA GLY A 16 -9.09 11.25 18.21
C GLY A 16 -9.46 12.36 17.23
N GLU A 17 -9.66 13.58 17.75
CA GLU A 17 -10.09 14.73 16.98
C GLU A 17 -9.02 15.24 16.02
N ASP A 18 -7.75 15.09 16.40
CA ASP A 18 -6.56 15.45 15.64
C ASP A 18 -6.33 14.60 14.38
N LYS A 19 -7.00 13.45 14.27
CA LYS A 19 -6.82 12.48 13.17
C LYS A 19 -8.03 12.36 12.25
N GLN A 20 -8.76 13.45 12.10
CA GLN A 20 -10.01 13.45 11.30
C GLN A 20 -9.77 13.82 9.84
N ASP A 21 -8.69 14.53 9.51
CA ASP A 21 -8.34 14.82 8.13
C ASP A 21 -7.84 13.56 7.43
N CYS A 22 -8.52 13.19 6.35
CA CYS A 22 -8.23 11.98 5.59
C CYS A 22 -8.81 12.05 4.17
N VAL A 23 -8.34 11.16 3.31
CA VAL A 23 -8.81 11.06 1.91
C VAL A 23 -10.33 10.97 1.84
N TRP A 24 -10.93 10.09 2.61
CA TRP A 24 -12.37 9.88 2.56
C TRP A 24 -13.17 11.16 2.85
N ARG A 25 -12.84 11.90 3.93
CA ARG A 25 -13.51 13.16 4.26
C ARG A 25 -13.31 14.24 3.21
N ARG A 26 -12.08 14.34 2.67
CA ARG A 26 -11.80 15.28 1.58
C ARG A 26 -12.61 14.96 0.32
N VAL A 27 -12.72 13.67 -0.05
CA VAL A 27 -13.55 13.24 -1.19
C VAL A 27 -15.04 13.52 -0.93
N GLN A 28 -15.53 13.34 0.30
CA GLN A 28 -16.93 13.60 0.64
C GLN A 28 -17.33 15.08 0.49
N GLN A 29 -16.41 16.01 0.49
CA GLN A 29 -16.72 17.42 0.20
C GLN A 29 -17.31 17.62 -1.21
N SER A 30 -16.84 16.83 -2.19
CA SER A 30 -17.35 16.86 -3.57
C SER A 30 -18.31 15.71 -3.88
N PHE A 31 -18.22 14.61 -3.17
CA PHE A 31 -19.01 13.39 -3.35
C PHE A 31 -19.54 12.91 -1.99
N PRO A 32 -20.61 13.48 -1.45
CA PRO A 32 -21.08 13.20 -0.09
C PRO A 32 -21.39 11.73 0.20
N THR A 33 -21.73 10.96 -0.84
CA THR A 33 -22.07 9.53 -0.74
C THR A 33 -20.85 8.60 -0.86
N ALA A 34 -19.62 9.15 -0.99
CA ALA A 34 -18.41 8.37 -1.17
C ALA A 34 -18.16 7.37 -0.03
N ARG A 35 -17.80 6.14 -0.40
CA ARG A 35 -17.57 5.00 0.49
C ARG A 35 -16.20 4.41 0.25
N ILE A 36 -15.52 4.06 1.33
CA ILE A 36 -14.20 3.41 1.27
C ILE A 36 -14.33 1.95 0.85
N VAL A 37 -13.57 1.57 -0.15
CA VAL A 37 -13.45 0.20 -0.66
C VAL A 37 -12.20 -0.49 -0.11
N HIS A 38 -11.07 0.23 -0.13
CA HIS A 38 -9.79 -0.22 0.42
C HIS A 38 -9.01 0.98 0.98
N ARG A 39 -7.85 0.71 1.54
CA ARG A 39 -7.03 1.77 2.13
C ARG A 39 -5.54 1.58 1.83
N LEU A 40 -4.81 2.68 1.81
CA LEU A 40 -3.35 2.74 1.89
C LEU A 40 -2.94 3.16 3.31
N ASP A 41 -1.72 2.81 3.70
CA ASP A 41 -1.14 3.27 4.96
C ASP A 41 -0.96 4.80 4.96
N TYR A 42 -0.83 5.41 6.13
CA TYR A 42 -0.62 6.85 6.29
C TYR A 42 0.52 7.36 5.40
N ALA A 43 1.70 6.75 5.50
CA ALA A 43 2.90 7.16 4.78
C ALA A 43 2.93 6.75 3.28
N THR A 44 2.10 5.78 2.87
CA THR A 44 2.04 5.30 1.47
C THR A 44 1.26 6.28 0.61
N SER A 45 1.80 6.69 -0.53
CA SER A 45 1.07 7.48 -1.53
C SER A 45 0.53 6.62 -2.67
N GLY A 46 -0.33 7.19 -3.52
CA GLY A 46 -0.79 6.57 -4.75
C GLY A 46 -2.29 6.32 -4.85
N LEU A 47 -2.67 5.48 -5.78
CA LEU A 47 -4.04 5.29 -6.22
C LEU A 47 -4.93 4.61 -5.18
N MET A 48 -6.11 5.18 -4.99
CA MET A 48 -7.22 4.60 -4.26
C MET A 48 -8.52 4.77 -5.05
N VAL A 49 -9.41 3.75 -4.96
CA VAL A 49 -10.78 3.84 -5.47
C VAL A 49 -11.76 3.99 -4.31
N LEU A 50 -12.73 4.90 -4.47
CA LEU A 50 -13.89 5.05 -3.60
C LEU A 50 -15.17 4.84 -4.42
N ALA A 51 -16.13 4.14 -3.86
CA ALA A 51 -17.45 3.95 -4.47
C ALA A 51 -18.36 5.16 -4.16
N LEU A 52 -19.27 5.50 -5.08
CA LEU A 52 -20.19 6.63 -4.92
C LEU A 52 -21.60 6.22 -4.46
N ASN A 53 -21.90 4.92 -4.42
CA ASN A 53 -23.16 4.38 -3.93
C ASN A 53 -22.96 2.99 -3.31
N ALA A 54 -24.02 2.45 -2.69
CA ALA A 54 -23.96 1.17 -1.96
C ALA A 54 -23.69 -0.03 -2.89
N ASP A 55 -24.28 -0.06 -4.08
CA ASP A 55 -24.12 -1.17 -5.01
C ASP A 55 -22.71 -1.23 -5.58
N SER A 56 -22.16 -0.09 -6.02
CA SER A 56 -20.76 -0.01 -6.45
C SER A 56 -19.79 -0.36 -5.32
N HIS A 57 -20.10 0.05 -4.06
CA HIS A 57 -19.29 -0.30 -2.91
C HIS A 57 -19.26 -1.82 -2.69
N ARG A 58 -20.44 -2.48 -2.74
CA ARG A 58 -20.56 -3.94 -2.59
C ARG A 58 -19.77 -4.68 -3.67
N LEU A 59 -19.92 -4.27 -4.94
CA LEU A 59 -19.25 -4.91 -6.08
C LEU A 59 -17.74 -4.73 -6.04
N LEU A 60 -17.26 -3.50 -5.83
CA LEU A 60 -15.82 -3.23 -5.70
C LEU A 60 -15.21 -3.94 -4.49
N SER A 61 -15.88 -3.94 -3.35
CA SER A 61 -15.40 -4.66 -2.16
C SER A 61 -15.25 -6.17 -2.45
N LYS A 62 -16.15 -6.75 -3.24
CA LYS A 62 -16.05 -8.14 -3.69
C LYS A 62 -14.84 -8.35 -4.61
N GLU A 63 -14.57 -7.44 -5.56
CA GLU A 63 -13.36 -7.49 -6.42
C GLU A 63 -12.07 -7.55 -5.57
N PHE A 64 -11.96 -6.70 -4.53
CA PHE A 64 -10.81 -6.71 -3.63
C PHE A 64 -10.75 -7.97 -2.77
N GLN A 65 -11.87 -8.44 -2.23
CA GLN A 65 -11.95 -9.65 -1.41
C GLN A 65 -11.56 -10.90 -2.20
N GLU A 66 -12.04 -11.02 -3.44
CA GLU A 66 -11.77 -12.14 -4.34
C GLU A 66 -10.44 -11.99 -5.11
N ARG A 67 -9.66 -10.92 -4.82
CA ARG A 67 -8.36 -10.67 -5.43
C ARG A 67 -8.39 -10.57 -6.95
N ARG A 68 -9.49 -10.05 -7.52
CA ARG A 68 -9.62 -9.80 -8.96
C ARG A 68 -9.06 -8.45 -9.38
N THR A 69 -8.66 -7.62 -8.43
CA THR A 69 -7.99 -6.35 -8.69
C THR A 69 -6.51 -6.57 -8.99
N GLN A 70 -5.97 -5.80 -9.94
CA GLN A 70 -4.53 -5.71 -10.17
C GLN A 70 -3.97 -4.50 -9.43
N LYS A 71 -2.87 -4.69 -8.75
CA LYS A 71 -2.19 -3.64 -7.99
C LYS A 71 -0.70 -3.74 -8.21
N SER A 72 -0.09 -2.63 -8.57
CA SER A 72 1.36 -2.51 -8.66
C SER A 72 1.82 -1.31 -7.86
N TYR A 73 2.88 -1.50 -7.11
CA TYR A 73 3.53 -0.45 -6.34
C TYR A 73 4.96 -0.30 -6.82
N GLN A 74 5.49 0.92 -6.79
CA GLN A 74 6.93 1.13 -6.84
C GLN A 74 7.45 1.50 -5.45
N ALA A 75 8.64 0.97 -5.14
CA ALA A 75 9.38 1.34 -3.95
C ALA A 75 10.86 1.50 -4.25
N VAL A 76 11.57 2.24 -3.40
CA VAL A 76 13.03 2.19 -3.35
C VAL A 76 13.41 1.55 -2.03
N VAL A 77 14.10 0.41 -2.11
CA VAL A 77 14.56 -0.35 -0.94
C VAL A 77 16.03 -0.06 -0.66
N TYR A 78 16.42 -0.14 0.61
CA TYR A 78 17.78 0.08 1.08
C TYR A 78 18.68 -1.11 0.77
N GLY A 79 19.91 -0.85 0.34
CA GLY A 79 20.86 -1.86 -0.11
C GLY A 79 20.55 -2.40 -1.51
N THR A 80 21.56 -2.92 -2.17
CA THR A 80 21.46 -3.45 -3.55
C THR A 80 20.92 -4.86 -3.53
N LEU A 81 19.77 -5.06 -4.17
CA LEU A 81 19.26 -6.41 -4.46
C LEU A 81 20.12 -7.09 -5.53
N ILE A 82 20.52 -8.31 -5.28
CA ILE A 82 21.29 -9.12 -6.24
C ILE A 82 20.34 -9.80 -7.23
N GLU A 83 19.26 -10.36 -6.71
CA GLU A 83 18.25 -11.05 -7.51
C GLU A 83 17.38 -10.05 -8.28
N GLU A 84 16.96 -10.45 -9.46
CA GLU A 84 16.09 -9.62 -10.32
C GLU A 84 14.61 -9.74 -9.96
N THR A 85 14.19 -10.86 -9.40
CA THR A 85 12.80 -11.14 -9.01
C THR A 85 12.75 -12.08 -7.82
N GLY A 86 11.62 -12.05 -7.11
CA GLY A 86 11.36 -13.01 -6.04
C GLY A 86 9.96 -12.84 -5.45
N GLU A 87 9.70 -13.62 -4.42
CA GLU A 87 8.45 -13.52 -3.67
C GLU A 87 8.68 -13.73 -2.16
N VAL A 88 7.81 -13.18 -1.35
CA VAL A 88 7.78 -13.32 0.10
C VAL A 88 6.39 -13.79 0.51
N THR A 89 6.33 -14.89 1.27
CA THR A 89 5.06 -15.52 1.69
C THR A 89 4.90 -15.55 3.22
N GLU A 90 5.69 -14.77 3.92
CA GLU A 90 5.74 -14.74 5.37
C GLU A 90 4.42 -14.27 5.99
N PRO A 91 3.83 -15.03 6.94
CA PRO A 91 2.57 -14.69 7.56
C PRO A 91 2.72 -13.49 8.51
N LEU A 92 1.72 -12.61 8.51
CA LEU A 92 1.77 -11.35 9.25
C LEU A 92 0.66 -11.23 10.27
N ARG A 93 0.97 -10.64 11.43
CA ARG A 93 -0.01 -10.17 12.39
C ARG A 93 0.34 -8.80 12.98
N CYS A 94 -0.64 -8.19 13.62
CA CYS A 94 -0.42 -6.98 14.40
C CYS A 94 0.44 -7.29 15.64
N ASP A 95 1.47 -6.50 15.87
CA ASP A 95 2.16 -6.45 17.16
C ASP A 95 1.29 -5.60 18.12
N TRP A 96 0.50 -6.29 18.94
CA TRP A 96 -0.50 -5.62 19.77
C TRP A 96 0.11 -4.67 20.81
N ASP A 97 1.29 -4.99 21.30
CA ASP A 97 1.99 -4.20 22.31
C ASP A 97 2.64 -2.94 21.70
N ASN A 98 3.07 -3.04 20.46
CA ASN A 98 3.76 -1.97 19.71
C ASN A 98 2.94 -1.44 18.52
N ARG A 99 1.61 -1.40 18.64
CA ARG A 99 0.75 -0.86 17.54
C ARG A 99 1.20 0.54 17.09
N PRO A 100 1.21 0.79 15.78
CA PRO A 100 0.56 0.03 14.69
C PRO A 100 1.45 -1.00 14.00
N LEU A 101 2.57 -1.42 14.57
CA LEU A 101 3.52 -2.33 13.93
C LEU A 101 2.87 -3.68 13.55
N GLN A 102 3.40 -4.26 12.50
CA GLN A 102 3.10 -5.64 12.07
C GLN A 102 4.39 -6.43 12.12
N ILE A 103 4.28 -7.71 12.43
CA ILE A 103 5.42 -8.64 12.54
C ILE A 103 5.15 -9.93 11.77
N VAL A 104 6.22 -10.59 11.35
CA VAL A 104 6.16 -11.98 10.88
C VAL A 104 5.88 -12.88 12.08
N ASP A 105 4.90 -13.75 11.95
CA ASP A 105 4.53 -14.68 13.00
C ASP A 105 3.97 -15.97 12.38
N TYR A 106 4.69 -17.07 12.57
CA TYR A 106 4.35 -18.36 11.97
C TYR A 106 3.23 -19.12 12.71
N GLU A 107 2.93 -18.71 13.95
CA GLU A 107 1.91 -19.38 14.76
C GLU A 107 0.52 -18.73 14.59
N TYR A 108 0.45 -17.40 14.69
CA TYR A 108 -0.81 -16.64 14.66
C TYR A 108 -0.92 -15.68 13.47
N GLY A 109 0.08 -15.63 12.63
CA GLY A 109 0.12 -14.74 11.45
C GLY A 109 -0.88 -15.18 10.38
N LYS A 110 -1.47 -14.20 9.70
CA LYS A 110 -2.33 -14.43 8.53
C LYS A 110 -1.48 -14.52 7.28
N ASN A 111 -1.74 -15.50 6.43
CA ASN A 111 -1.05 -15.66 5.15
C ASN A 111 -0.96 -14.32 4.41
N ALA A 112 0.24 -13.98 3.99
CA ALA A 112 0.55 -12.81 3.20
C ALA A 112 1.48 -13.23 2.06
N HIS A 113 1.32 -12.61 0.87
CA HIS A 113 2.11 -12.95 -0.30
C HIS A 113 2.37 -11.70 -1.12
N THR A 114 3.64 -11.41 -1.36
CA THR A 114 4.14 -10.29 -2.18
C THR A 114 5.10 -10.84 -3.22
N ARG A 115 4.90 -10.49 -4.49
CA ARG A 115 5.90 -10.66 -5.55
C ARG A 115 6.64 -9.35 -5.74
N TRP A 116 7.92 -9.45 -6.09
CA TRP A 116 8.73 -8.28 -6.38
C TRP A 116 9.62 -8.50 -7.60
N LYS A 117 9.92 -7.39 -8.27
CA LYS A 117 10.85 -7.34 -9.41
C LYS A 117 11.73 -6.10 -9.27
N LYS A 118 13.03 -6.29 -9.37
CA LYS A 118 13.98 -5.19 -9.45
C LYS A 118 13.81 -4.48 -10.80
N LEU A 119 13.74 -3.18 -10.77
CA LEU A 119 13.61 -2.35 -11.97
C LEU A 119 14.96 -1.74 -12.37
N ARG A 120 15.74 -1.29 -11.38
CA ARG A 120 17.09 -0.75 -11.56
C ARG A 120 17.76 -0.53 -10.21
N ASP A 121 19.06 -0.33 -10.24
CA ASP A 121 19.80 0.17 -9.10
C ASP A 121 19.57 1.69 -8.93
N GLU A 122 19.63 2.13 -7.69
CA GLU A 122 19.57 3.54 -7.30
C GLU A 122 20.65 3.85 -6.26
N PRO A 123 21.03 5.13 -6.05
CA PRO A 123 21.94 5.47 -4.96
C PRO A 123 21.41 4.94 -3.61
N ASN A 124 22.24 4.16 -2.93
CA ASN A 124 21.95 3.50 -1.64
C ASN A 124 20.87 2.41 -1.68
N GLY A 125 20.47 1.92 -2.86
CA GLY A 125 19.43 0.90 -2.91
C GLY A 125 19.06 0.39 -4.28
N SER A 126 17.87 -0.20 -4.36
CA SER A 126 17.27 -0.68 -5.60
C SER A 126 15.83 -0.21 -5.72
N ARG A 127 15.43 0.21 -6.92
CA ARG A 127 14.02 0.44 -7.25
C ARG A 127 13.37 -0.88 -7.60
N VAL A 128 12.22 -1.12 -6.99
CA VAL A 128 11.49 -2.38 -7.17
C VAL A 128 10.03 -2.12 -7.51
N GLN A 129 9.47 -2.99 -8.33
CA GLN A 129 8.03 -3.17 -8.48
C GLN A 129 7.57 -4.21 -7.46
N LEU A 130 6.52 -3.90 -6.71
CA LEU A 130 5.92 -4.79 -5.71
C LEU A 130 4.48 -5.10 -6.12
N THR A 131 4.14 -6.39 -6.19
CA THR A 131 2.80 -6.86 -6.53
C THR A 131 2.22 -7.62 -5.33
N PRO A 132 1.35 -6.99 -4.52
CA PRO A 132 0.71 -7.66 -3.40
C PRO A 132 -0.41 -8.58 -3.89
N ILE A 133 -0.24 -9.88 -3.70
CA ILE A 133 -1.28 -10.91 -3.95
C ILE A 133 -2.33 -10.88 -2.83
N THR A 134 -1.90 -10.64 -1.61
CA THR A 134 -2.75 -10.34 -0.44
C THR A 134 -2.63 -8.88 -0.05
N GLY A 135 -3.49 -8.38 0.85
CA GLY A 135 -3.50 -6.98 1.27
C GLY A 135 -3.53 -6.84 2.80
N ARG A 136 -2.48 -7.32 3.50
CA ARG A 136 -2.35 -7.13 4.95
C ARG A 136 -1.81 -5.74 5.26
N SER A 137 -2.10 -5.24 6.46
CA SER A 137 -1.53 -3.97 6.93
C SER A 137 -0.01 -4.03 6.89
N HIS A 138 0.63 -2.96 6.43
CA HIS A 138 2.08 -2.81 6.28
C HIS A 138 2.78 -3.95 5.50
N GLN A 139 2.04 -4.80 4.77
CA GLN A 139 2.57 -6.03 4.17
C GLN A 139 3.85 -5.80 3.36
N LEU A 140 3.83 -4.87 2.41
CA LEU A 140 4.98 -4.62 1.53
C LEU A 140 6.20 -4.14 2.33
N ARG A 141 5.98 -3.36 3.36
CA ARG A 141 7.00 -2.79 4.23
C ARG A 141 7.69 -3.87 5.07
N VAL A 142 6.90 -4.72 5.74
CA VAL A 142 7.42 -5.84 6.56
C VAL A 142 8.09 -6.89 5.69
N HIS A 143 7.52 -7.22 4.52
CA HIS A 143 8.11 -8.19 3.61
C HIS A 143 9.47 -7.74 3.06
N MET A 144 9.61 -6.45 2.71
CA MET A 144 10.91 -5.93 2.27
C MET A 144 11.92 -5.83 3.41
N GLN A 145 11.48 -5.49 4.64
CA GLN A 145 12.32 -5.59 5.83
C GLN A 145 12.80 -7.04 6.08
N PHE A 146 11.89 -8.01 5.97
CA PHE A 146 12.20 -9.44 6.17
C PHE A 146 13.28 -9.93 5.19
N LEU A 147 13.27 -9.45 3.94
CA LEU A 147 14.32 -9.72 2.96
C LEU A 147 15.67 -9.05 3.27
N GLY A 148 15.75 -8.21 4.32
CA GLY A 148 16.94 -7.42 4.61
C GLY A 148 17.07 -6.13 3.79
N HIS A 149 16.04 -5.78 3.01
CA HIS A 149 15.97 -4.62 2.14
C HIS A 149 14.79 -3.71 2.51
N PRO A 150 14.78 -3.07 3.70
CA PRO A 150 13.67 -2.22 4.11
C PRO A 150 13.48 -1.04 3.16
N ILE A 151 12.25 -0.54 3.06
CA ILE A 151 11.93 0.58 2.17
C ILE A 151 12.55 1.88 2.74
N ILE A 152 13.23 2.64 1.91
CA ILE A 152 13.87 3.91 2.29
C ILE A 152 12.81 4.89 2.82
N GLY A 153 13.13 5.57 3.93
CA GLY A 153 12.25 6.52 4.61
C GLY A 153 11.14 5.87 5.44
N ASP A 154 11.20 4.56 5.66
CA ASP A 154 10.23 3.86 6.51
C ASP A 154 10.56 4.04 8.00
N ARG A 155 9.79 4.89 8.68
CA ARG A 155 9.98 5.22 10.10
C ARG A 155 9.73 4.08 11.07
N PHE A 156 9.16 2.96 10.62
CA PHE A 156 8.82 1.82 11.48
C PHE A 156 9.73 0.61 11.26
N TYR A 157 10.19 0.41 10.02
CA TYR A 157 10.83 -0.85 9.63
C TYR A 157 12.25 -0.69 9.08
N ALA A 158 12.68 0.54 8.79
CA ALA A 158 14.04 0.79 8.31
C ALA A 158 14.98 1.20 9.46
N PRO A 159 16.28 0.88 9.40
CA PRO A 159 17.29 1.43 10.30
C PRO A 159 17.47 2.94 10.08
N ASP A 160 18.06 3.63 11.04
CA ASP A 160 18.16 5.09 11.07
C ASP A 160 18.82 5.69 9.83
N ASP A 161 19.85 5.06 9.32
CA ASP A 161 20.55 5.47 8.09
C ASP A 161 19.63 5.39 6.86
N ALA A 162 18.85 4.33 6.72
CA ALA A 162 17.89 4.19 5.63
C ALA A 162 16.67 5.11 5.80
N GLN A 163 16.27 5.42 7.03
CA GLN A 163 15.25 6.45 7.30
C GLN A 163 15.73 7.83 6.87
N ALA A 164 16.98 8.19 7.19
CA ALA A 164 17.55 9.50 6.90
C ALA A 164 17.71 9.81 5.40
N LEU A 165 17.71 8.77 4.53
CA LEU A 165 17.82 8.94 3.08
C LEU A 165 16.60 9.58 2.43
N SER A 166 15.46 9.66 3.12
CA SER A 166 14.26 10.29 2.57
C SER A 166 13.35 10.85 3.65
N HIS A 167 12.83 12.06 3.42
CA HIS A 167 11.85 12.70 4.31
C HIS A 167 10.47 12.00 4.28
N ARG A 168 10.24 11.07 3.33
CA ARG A 168 9.00 10.30 3.16
C ARG A 168 9.29 8.82 2.91
N LEU A 169 8.31 7.97 3.18
CA LEU A 169 8.33 6.58 2.74
C LEU A 169 8.36 6.53 1.19
N ARG A 170 9.39 5.89 0.61
CA ARG A 170 9.48 5.67 -0.84
C ARG A 170 8.68 4.44 -1.25
N LEU A 171 7.36 4.49 -1.04
CA LEU A 171 6.38 3.49 -1.47
C LEU A 171 5.17 4.20 -2.08
N HIS A 172 4.82 3.82 -3.31
CA HIS A 172 3.75 4.43 -4.10
C HIS A 172 2.89 3.37 -4.78
N ALA A 173 1.57 3.43 -4.58
CA ALA A 173 0.60 2.62 -5.31
C ALA A 173 0.43 3.19 -6.72
N GLU A 174 1.25 2.71 -7.64
CA GLU A 174 1.40 3.25 -9.00
C GLU A 174 0.24 2.85 -9.91
N GLN A 175 -0.18 1.57 -9.85
CA GLN A 175 -1.23 1.04 -10.74
C GLN A 175 -2.36 0.40 -9.93
N LEU A 176 -3.59 0.61 -10.43
CA LEU A 176 -4.79 0.01 -9.89
C LEU A 176 -5.74 -0.36 -11.05
N GLY A 177 -5.97 -1.68 -11.21
CA GLY A 177 -6.89 -2.22 -12.20
C GLY A 177 -8.02 -3.01 -11.53
N PHE A 178 -9.25 -2.86 -12.03
CA PHE A 178 -10.45 -3.55 -11.56
C PHE A 178 -11.59 -3.50 -12.61
N ASN A 179 -12.58 -4.38 -12.47
CA ASN A 179 -13.78 -4.31 -13.31
C ASN A 179 -14.72 -3.19 -12.84
N HIS A 180 -15.15 -2.34 -13.77
CA HIS A 180 -16.09 -1.25 -13.45
C HIS A 180 -17.41 -1.81 -12.89
N PRO A 181 -17.88 -1.32 -11.72
CA PRO A 181 -18.97 -1.97 -11.00
C PRO A 181 -20.34 -1.94 -11.70
N VAL A 182 -20.51 -1.13 -12.74
CA VAL A 182 -21.77 -1.05 -13.48
C VAL A 182 -21.65 -1.70 -14.87
N SER A 183 -20.63 -1.34 -15.67
CA SER A 183 -20.47 -1.87 -17.02
C SER A 183 -19.77 -3.23 -17.07
N GLY A 184 -18.99 -3.58 -16.04
CA GLY A 184 -18.16 -4.79 -16.03
C GLY A 184 -16.84 -4.66 -16.82
N ASP A 185 -16.61 -3.54 -17.50
CA ASP A 185 -15.42 -3.34 -18.30
C ASP A 185 -14.18 -3.18 -17.40
N TRP A 186 -13.06 -3.73 -17.85
CA TRP A 186 -11.79 -3.55 -17.17
C TRP A 186 -11.35 -2.08 -17.23
N GLN A 187 -11.00 -1.54 -16.07
CA GLN A 187 -10.45 -0.20 -15.92
C GLN A 187 -9.04 -0.30 -15.35
N ASP A 188 -8.11 0.43 -15.92
CA ASP A 188 -6.73 0.50 -15.45
C ASP A 188 -6.28 1.95 -15.28
N PHE A 189 -5.69 2.25 -14.15
CA PHE A 189 -5.27 3.59 -13.76
C PHE A 189 -3.81 3.57 -13.35
N THR A 190 -3.08 4.62 -13.74
CA THR A 190 -1.66 4.80 -13.37
C THR A 190 -1.45 6.19 -12.78
N ALA A 191 -0.64 6.29 -11.74
CA ALA A 191 -0.20 7.54 -11.14
C ALA A 191 1.32 7.67 -11.21
N PRO A 192 1.87 8.84 -11.58
CA PRO A 192 3.32 9.05 -11.60
C PRO A 192 3.95 8.84 -10.22
N VAL A 193 5.08 8.15 -10.19
CA VAL A 193 5.85 7.93 -8.95
C VAL A 193 6.56 9.23 -8.56
N PRO A 194 6.35 9.76 -7.34
CA PRO A 194 6.84 11.09 -6.95
C PRO A 194 8.26 11.10 -6.37
N PHE A 195 9.09 10.07 -6.58
CA PHE A 195 10.48 9.95 -6.10
C PHE A 195 11.37 9.16 -7.04
#